data_e0e557fbdf7dd70142c4948103c7e3a6
#
_entry.id   e0e557fbdf7dd70142c4948103c7e3a6
#
_cell.length_a   1.000
_cell.length_b   1.000
_cell.length_c   1.000
_cell.angle_alpha   90.00
_cell.angle_beta   90.00
_cell.angle_gamma   90.00
#
_symmetry.space_group_name_H-M   'P 1'
#
loop_
_entity.id
_entity.type
_entity.pdbx_description
1 polymer ?
#
loop_
_entity_poly.entity_id
_entity_poly.type
_entity_poly.pdbx_seq_one_letter_code
_entity_poly.pdbx_strand_id
1 'polypeptide(L)'
;MNFENTKRAYLLKSNIELHQAFYLFRIISNKNLVYLGSRLALIALKLRFPISGIFRRTIFKQFCAGFKKEDSIKVINRLNKLDVKSYMHYASEGQNSELGMDFNFKKTINTISFSKTTNALPFTVFKATSLGSVSLFKKKIVESF
;
A
#
# COMPACT_ATOMS: atom_id res chain seq x y z
N MET A 1 -15.89 -8.33 21.71
CA MET A 1 -15.19 -8.75 20.49
C MET A 1 -14.40 -9.98 20.84
N ASN A 2 -14.60 -11.11 20.15
CA ASN A 2 -13.83 -12.32 20.43
C ASN A 2 -12.71 -12.43 19.36
N PHE A 3 -11.46 -12.19 19.74
CA PHE A 3 -10.28 -12.25 18.87
C PHE A 3 -9.77 -13.69 18.65
N GLU A 4 -10.32 -14.68 19.35
CA GLU A 4 -9.92 -16.09 19.22
C GLU A 4 -10.50 -16.77 17.98
N ASN A 5 -11.53 -16.17 17.36
CA ASN A 5 -12.15 -16.70 16.15
C ASN A 5 -11.33 -16.34 14.89
N THR A 6 -10.18 -17.01 14.72
CA THR A 6 -9.28 -16.83 13.58
C THR A 6 -9.94 -17.20 12.25
N LYS A 7 -10.88 -18.14 12.22
CA LYS A 7 -11.63 -18.53 11.03
C LYS A 7 -12.43 -17.35 10.46
N ARG A 8 -13.05 -16.54 11.32
CA ARG A 8 -13.77 -15.33 10.91
C ARG A 8 -12.82 -14.23 10.46
N ALA A 9 -11.68 -14.05 11.14
CA ALA A 9 -10.68 -13.05 10.81
C ALA A 9 -10.07 -13.27 9.41
N TYR A 10 -9.91 -14.54 9.01
CA TYR A 10 -9.30 -14.91 7.73
C TYR A 10 -10.29 -15.41 6.68
N LEU A 11 -11.58 -15.13 6.84
CA LEU A 11 -12.66 -15.62 5.96
C LEU A 11 -12.43 -15.29 4.47
N LEU A 12 -11.74 -14.19 4.18
CA LEU A 12 -11.43 -13.74 2.82
C LEU A 12 -10.10 -14.28 2.27
N LYS A 13 -9.39 -15.08 3.04
CA LYS A 13 -8.10 -15.66 2.63
C LYS A 13 -8.26 -17.15 2.35
N SER A 14 -7.72 -17.61 1.24
CA SER A 14 -7.56 -19.04 0.98
C SER A 14 -6.43 -19.62 1.84
N ASN A 15 -6.41 -20.94 2.03
CA ASN A 15 -5.33 -21.59 2.75
C ASN A 15 -3.95 -21.34 2.10
N ILE A 16 -3.90 -21.29 0.76
CA ILE A 16 -2.67 -20.96 0.02
C ILE A 16 -2.19 -19.54 0.35
N GLU A 17 -3.11 -18.57 0.38
CA GLU A 17 -2.76 -17.18 0.74
C GLU A 17 -2.32 -17.06 2.19
N LEU A 18 -2.89 -17.84 3.10
CA LEU A 18 -2.46 -17.88 4.50
C LEU A 18 -1.05 -18.47 4.65
N HIS A 19 -0.76 -19.58 3.95
CA HIS A 19 0.59 -20.14 3.95
C HIS A 19 1.62 -19.19 3.35
N GLN A 20 1.30 -18.52 2.23
CA GLN A 20 2.17 -17.52 1.62
C GLN A 20 2.44 -16.37 2.60
N ALA A 21 1.42 -15.86 3.27
CA ALA A 21 1.57 -14.81 4.27
C ALA A 21 2.44 -15.27 5.44
N PHE A 22 2.20 -16.48 5.98
CA PHE A 22 2.99 -17.06 7.08
C PHE A 22 4.48 -17.11 6.75
N TYR A 23 4.84 -17.68 5.61
CA TYR A 23 6.25 -17.77 5.21
C TYR A 23 6.85 -16.40 4.92
N LEU A 24 6.10 -15.49 4.30
CA LEU A 24 6.56 -14.13 4.06
C LEU A 24 6.89 -13.41 5.37
N PHE A 25 5.98 -13.46 6.35
CA PHE A 25 6.22 -12.83 7.66
C PHE A 25 7.35 -13.50 8.43
N ARG A 26 7.51 -14.81 8.32
CA ARG A 26 8.62 -15.54 8.92
C ARG A 26 9.98 -15.12 8.33
N ILE A 27 10.04 -14.84 7.02
CA ILE A 27 11.25 -14.32 6.37
C ILE A 27 11.51 -12.88 6.84
N ILE A 28 10.48 -12.02 6.83
CA ILE A 28 10.61 -10.59 7.21
C ILE A 28 11.00 -10.43 8.69
N SER A 29 10.59 -11.33 9.58
CA SER A 29 10.96 -11.27 10.99
C SER A 29 12.44 -11.58 11.26
N ASN A 30 13.16 -12.14 10.29
CA ASN A 30 14.58 -12.45 10.40
C ASN A 30 15.44 -11.36 9.74
N LYS A 31 16.13 -10.55 10.55
CA LYS A 31 16.97 -9.42 10.07
C LYS A 31 18.03 -9.86 9.04
N ASN A 32 18.65 -11.02 9.23
CA ASN A 32 19.71 -11.52 8.36
C ASN A 32 19.14 -11.91 6.99
N LEU A 33 17.96 -12.56 6.97
CA LEU A 33 17.28 -12.89 5.72
C LEU A 33 16.82 -11.64 4.97
N VAL A 34 16.31 -10.63 5.67
CA VAL A 34 15.94 -9.34 5.07
C VAL A 34 17.15 -8.64 4.50
N TYR A 35 18.26 -8.57 5.25
CA TYR A 35 19.50 -7.96 4.77
C TYR A 35 20.04 -8.66 3.51
N LEU A 36 20.14 -9.99 3.55
CA LEU A 36 20.61 -10.78 2.42
C LEU A 36 19.69 -10.63 1.20
N GLY A 37 18.37 -10.75 1.42
CA GLY A 37 17.36 -10.60 0.37
C GLY A 37 17.38 -9.23 -0.29
N SER A 38 17.54 -8.16 0.50
CA SER A 38 17.66 -6.78 -0.01
C SER A 38 18.93 -6.61 -0.88
N ARG A 39 20.05 -7.15 -0.45
CA ARG A 39 21.31 -7.12 -1.24
C ARG A 39 21.18 -7.87 -2.55
N LEU A 40 20.61 -9.08 -2.50
CA LEU A 40 20.38 -9.88 -3.71
C LEU A 40 19.38 -9.20 -4.66
N ALA A 41 18.32 -8.58 -4.13
CA ALA A 41 17.36 -7.82 -4.93
C ALA A 41 18.03 -6.62 -5.64
N LEU A 42 18.90 -5.87 -4.94
CA LEU A 42 19.62 -4.75 -5.53
C LEU A 42 20.57 -5.21 -6.64
N ILE A 43 21.30 -6.32 -6.43
CA ILE A 43 22.17 -6.91 -7.45
C ILE A 43 21.35 -7.35 -8.67
N ALA A 44 20.23 -8.05 -8.44
CA ALA A 44 19.36 -8.50 -9.52
C ALA A 44 18.79 -7.34 -10.33
N LEU A 45 18.38 -6.24 -9.68
CA LEU A 45 17.94 -5.01 -10.36
C LEU A 45 19.09 -4.38 -11.18
N LYS A 46 20.30 -4.32 -10.62
CA LYS A 46 21.48 -3.80 -11.34
C LYS A 46 21.81 -4.63 -12.58
N LEU A 47 21.65 -5.94 -12.49
CA LEU A 47 21.82 -6.87 -13.60
C LEU A 47 20.62 -6.95 -14.55
N ARG A 48 19.58 -6.13 -14.31
CA ARG A 48 18.30 -6.11 -15.06
C ARG A 48 17.56 -7.46 -15.08
N PHE A 49 17.74 -8.28 -14.05
CA PHE A 49 16.96 -9.52 -13.91
C PHE A 49 15.48 -9.23 -13.70
N PRO A 50 14.55 -10.00 -14.31
CA PRO A 50 13.11 -9.76 -14.23
C PRO A 50 12.49 -10.23 -12.90
N ILE A 51 13.00 -9.69 -11.76
CA ILE A 51 12.53 -10.04 -10.42
C ILE A 51 11.16 -9.43 -10.07
N SER A 52 10.67 -8.50 -10.88
CA SER A 52 9.38 -7.82 -10.67
C SER A 52 8.21 -8.80 -10.53
N GLY A 53 8.22 -9.91 -11.28
CA GLY A 53 7.19 -10.95 -11.20
C GLY A 53 7.12 -11.63 -9.83
N ILE A 54 8.27 -11.88 -9.21
CA ILE A 54 8.36 -12.48 -7.86
C ILE A 54 7.81 -11.49 -6.84
N PHE A 55 8.26 -10.22 -6.86
CA PHE A 55 7.77 -9.18 -5.96
C PHE A 55 6.26 -8.96 -6.09
N ARG A 56 5.72 -8.97 -7.31
CA ARG A 56 4.28 -8.83 -7.56
C ARG A 56 3.47 -9.96 -6.95
N ARG A 57 3.93 -11.20 -7.07
CA ARG A 57 3.21 -12.38 -6.58
C ARG A 57 3.35 -12.63 -5.08
N THR A 58 4.35 -12.05 -4.46
CA THR A 58 4.67 -12.24 -3.04
C THR A 58 4.35 -10.98 -2.23
N ILE A 59 5.32 -10.11 -2.08
CA ILE A 59 5.25 -8.92 -1.21
C ILE A 59 4.11 -7.99 -1.64
N PHE A 60 4.04 -7.64 -2.92
CA PHE A 60 3.02 -6.70 -3.40
C PHE A 60 1.60 -7.25 -3.21
N LYS A 61 1.36 -8.51 -3.54
CA LYS A 61 0.05 -9.15 -3.34
C LYS A 61 -0.38 -9.16 -1.87
N GLN A 62 0.56 -9.22 -0.93
CA GLN A 62 0.24 -9.24 0.50
C GLN A 62 -0.14 -7.86 1.02
N PHE A 63 0.51 -6.80 0.55
CA PHE A 63 0.39 -5.45 1.13
C PHE A 63 -0.39 -4.46 0.27
N CYS A 64 -0.60 -4.74 -1.01
CA CYS A 64 -1.25 -3.83 -1.94
C CYS A 64 -2.50 -4.46 -2.55
N ALA A 65 -3.55 -3.67 -2.68
CA ALA A 65 -4.81 -4.10 -3.29
C ALA A 65 -4.70 -4.27 -4.81
N GLY A 66 -3.71 -3.64 -5.46
CA GLY A 66 -3.48 -3.73 -6.90
C GLY A 66 -2.65 -2.58 -7.45
N PHE A 67 -2.26 -2.67 -8.72
CA PHE A 67 -1.55 -1.60 -9.43
C PHE A 67 -2.49 -0.57 -10.04
N LYS A 68 -3.69 -0.99 -10.38
CA LYS A 68 -4.72 -0.17 -11.00
C LYS A 68 -5.93 -0.05 -10.08
N LYS A 69 -6.74 0.97 -10.28
CA LYS A 69 -8.00 1.17 -9.56
C LYS A 69 -8.93 -0.03 -9.68
N GLU A 70 -8.99 -0.63 -10.86
CA GLU A 70 -9.84 -1.79 -11.17
C GLU A 70 -9.50 -3.01 -10.30
N ASP A 71 -8.22 -3.22 -10.01
CA ASP A 71 -7.78 -4.29 -9.12
C ASP A 71 -8.23 -4.02 -7.68
N SER A 72 -8.09 -2.76 -7.23
CA SER A 72 -8.51 -2.34 -5.89
C SER A 72 -10.01 -2.45 -5.70
N ILE A 73 -10.82 -2.15 -6.72
CA ILE A 73 -12.29 -2.29 -6.67
C ILE A 73 -12.69 -3.73 -6.34
N LYS A 74 -12.02 -4.71 -6.90
CA LYS A 74 -12.32 -6.14 -6.61
C LYS A 74 -12.13 -6.45 -5.13
N VAL A 75 -11.06 -5.94 -4.53
CA VAL A 75 -10.77 -6.12 -3.10
C VAL A 75 -11.79 -5.37 -2.24
N ILE A 76 -12.09 -4.11 -2.58
CA ILE A 76 -13.06 -3.27 -1.89
C ILE A 76 -14.45 -3.93 -1.89
N ASN A 77 -14.92 -4.40 -3.04
CA ASN A 77 -16.21 -5.06 -3.15
C ASN A 77 -16.27 -6.37 -2.36
N ARG A 78 -15.16 -7.12 -2.31
CA ARG A 78 -15.06 -8.35 -1.53
C ARG A 78 -15.13 -8.07 -0.03
N LEU A 79 -14.48 -7.01 0.46
CA LEU A 79 -14.56 -6.56 1.85
C LEU A 79 -15.95 -6.03 2.19
N ASN A 80 -16.54 -5.23 1.31
CA ASN A 80 -17.86 -4.64 1.52
C ASN A 80 -18.99 -5.68 1.62
N LYS A 81 -18.86 -6.84 0.98
CA LYS A 81 -19.77 -7.99 1.15
C LYS A 81 -19.81 -8.51 2.59
N LEU A 82 -18.78 -8.26 3.37
CA LEU A 82 -18.70 -8.60 4.80
C LEU A 82 -18.94 -7.38 5.71
N ASP A 83 -19.50 -6.32 5.15
CA ASP A 83 -19.71 -5.02 5.81
C ASP A 83 -18.43 -4.36 6.34
N VAL A 84 -17.28 -4.69 5.72
CA VAL A 84 -16.01 -4.05 6.00
C VAL A 84 -15.79 -2.93 5.00
N LYS A 85 -15.87 -1.68 5.49
CA LYS A 85 -15.57 -0.49 4.68
C LYS A 85 -14.08 -0.34 4.49
N SER A 86 -13.70 0.29 3.39
CA SER A 86 -12.31 0.47 2.99
C SER A 86 -12.00 1.96 2.78
N TYR A 87 -10.73 2.29 2.69
CA TYR A 87 -10.30 3.57 2.13
C TYR A 87 -9.23 3.34 1.07
N MET A 88 -9.15 4.23 0.11
CA MET A 88 -8.07 4.23 -0.87
C MET A 88 -7.02 5.26 -0.49
N HIS A 89 -5.76 4.86 -0.66
CA HIS A 89 -4.61 5.72 -0.50
C HIS A 89 -3.66 5.50 -1.66
N TYR A 90 -3.24 6.58 -2.30
CA TYR A 90 -2.15 6.53 -3.26
C TYR A 90 -0.83 6.59 -2.50
N ALA A 91 -0.15 5.45 -2.42
CA ALA A 91 1.11 5.32 -1.69
C ALA A 91 2.25 5.97 -2.49
N SER A 92 2.54 7.22 -2.19
CA SER A 92 3.72 7.94 -2.68
C SER A 92 4.33 8.73 -1.54
N GLU A 93 5.62 8.62 -1.38
CA GLU A 93 6.39 9.31 -0.33
C GLU A 93 7.71 9.81 -0.89
N GLY A 94 8.29 10.82 -0.24
CA GLY A 94 9.67 11.27 -0.50
C GLY A 94 9.86 11.99 -1.84
N GLN A 95 8.83 12.60 -2.40
CA GLN A 95 8.99 13.47 -3.57
C GLN A 95 9.61 14.80 -3.16
N ASN A 96 10.75 15.11 -3.76
CA ASN A 96 11.48 16.36 -3.52
C ASN A 96 11.38 17.36 -4.69
N SER A 97 10.71 16.97 -5.79
CA SER A 97 10.49 17.82 -6.96
C SER A 97 9.07 18.32 -7.04
N GLU A 98 8.87 19.57 -7.47
CA GLU A 98 7.53 20.16 -7.70
C GLU A 98 6.70 19.30 -8.66
N LEU A 99 7.28 18.85 -9.76
CA LEU A 99 6.61 17.96 -10.72
C LEU A 99 6.11 16.66 -10.06
N GLY A 100 6.89 16.10 -9.15
CA GLY A 100 6.50 14.91 -8.41
C GLY A 100 5.36 15.19 -7.41
N MET A 101 5.39 16.34 -6.76
CA MET A 101 4.32 16.78 -5.84
C MET A 101 3.02 17.05 -6.60
N ASP A 102 3.07 17.73 -7.73
CA ASP A 102 1.92 17.96 -8.61
C ASP A 102 1.32 16.67 -9.15
N PHE A 103 2.16 15.73 -9.54
CA PHE A 103 1.70 14.41 -9.94
C PHE A 103 0.95 13.70 -8.81
N ASN A 104 1.50 13.72 -7.59
CA ASN A 104 0.88 13.13 -6.41
C ASN A 104 -0.43 13.82 -6.04
N PHE A 105 -0.48 15.15 -6.14
CA PHE A 105 -1.69 15.93 -5.94
C PHE A 105 -2.80 15.49 -6.91
N LYS A 106 -2.51 15.44 -8.21
CA LYS A 106 -3.47 14.98 -9.22
C LYS A 106 -3.96 13.56 -8.93
N LYS A 107 -3.07 12.64 -8.52
CA LYS A 107 -3.43 11.28 -8.12
C LYS A 107 -4.32 11.25 -6.88
N THR A 108 -4.05 12.10 -5.90
CA THR A 108 -4.86 12.24 -4.67
C THR A 108 -6.28 12.74 -5.01
N ILE A 109 -6.41 13.80 -5.81
CA ILE A 109 -7.71 14.31 -6.27
C ILE A 109 -8.49 13.24 -7.03
N ASN A 110 -7.84 12.51 -7.94
CA ASN A 110 -8.46 11.40 -8.65
C ASN A 110 -8.95 10.28 -7.71
N THR A 111 -8.22 10.04 -6.61
CA THR A 111 -8.61 9.04 -5.60
C THR A 111 -9.81 9.51 -4.79
N ILE A 112 -9.85 10.79 -4.40
CA ILE A 112 -11.00 11.41 -3.72
C ILE A 112 -12.24 11.37 -4.62
N SER A 113 -12.11 11.77 -5.87
CA SER A 113 -13.22 11.75 -6.84
C SER A 113 -13.76 10.33 -7.05
N PHE A 114 -12.89 9.35 -7.10
CA PHE A 114 -13.29 7.96 -7.22
C PHE A 114 -14.00 7.46 -5.95
N SER A 115 -13.54 7.83 -4.76
CA SER A 115 -14.17 7.40 -3.51
C SER A 115 -15.63 7.86 -3.39
N LYS A 116 -16.00 8.98 -4.01
CA LYS A 116 -17.39 9.47 -4.06
C LYS A 116 -18.33 8.57 -4.87
N THR A 117 -17.81 7.69 -5.70
CA THR A 117 -18.63 6.83 -6.57
C THR A 117 -19.15 5.56 -5.88
N THR A 118 -18.73 5.28 -4.65
CA THR A 118 -19.13 4.06 -3.94
C THR A 118 -19.23 4.24 -2.43
N ASN A 119 -20.31 3.73 -1.84
CA ASN A 119 -20.49 3.70 -0.39
C ASN A 119 -19.53 2.74 0.35
N ALA A 120 -18.79 1.93 -0.39
CA ALA A 120 -17.76 1.06 0.18
C ALA A 120 -16.50 1.83 0.60
N LEU A 121 -16.35 3.11 0.15
CA LEU A 121 -15.25 4.01 0.42
C LEU A 121 -15.75 5.30 1.09
N PRO A 122 -16.11 5.27 2.37
CA PRO A 122 -16.73 6.40 3.05
C PRO A 122 -15.79 7.61 3.23
N PHE A 123 -14.47 7.40 3.15
CA PHE A 123 -13.46 8.44 3.26
C PHE A 123 -12.20 8.07 2.46
N THR A 124 -11.35 9.07 2.23
CA THR A 124 -10.06 8.93 1.56
C THR A 124 -8.97 9.44 2.48
N VAL A 125 -7.83 8.76 2.47
CA VAL A 125 -6.65 9.14 3.26
C VAL A 125 -5.55 9.59 2.32
N PHE A 126 -4.83 10.63 2.69
CA PHE A 126 -3.59 11.05 2.04
C PHE A 126 -2.56 11.48 3.09
N LYS A 127 -1.29 11.39 2.73
CA LYS A 127 -0.19 11.86 3.58
C LYS A 127 0.23 13.25 3.11
N ALA A 128 0.31 14.21 4.01
CA ALA A 128 0.77 15.56 3.69
C ALA A 128 2.17 15.56 3.03
N THR A 129 3.05 14.68 3.49
CA THR A 129 4.41 14.50 2.93
C THR A 129 4.44 13.97 1.48
N SER A 130 3.33 13.52 0.93
CA SER A 130 3.21 13.20 -0.49
C SER A 130 2.96 14.43 -1.36
N LEU A 131 2.49 15.52 -0.76
CA LEU A 131 2.09 16.77 -1.43
C LEU A 131 3.10 17.91 -1.24
N GLY A 132 4.01 17.79 -0.27
CA GLY A 132 5.02 18.78 0.02
C GLY A 132 6.18 18.22 0.83
N SER A 133 7.33 18.91 0.78
CA SER A 133 8.48 18.52 1.59
C SER A 133 8.28 18.90 3.07
N VAL A 134 8.87 18.12 3.96
CA VAL A 134 8.85 18.41 5.42
C VAL A 134 9.45 19.80 5.72
N SER A 135 10.46 20.23 4.97
CA SER A 135 11.07 21.54 5.11
C SER A 135 10.09 22.67 4.76
N LEU A 136 9.28 22.49 3.71
CA LEU A 136 8.24 23.44 3.32
C LEU A 136 7.18 23.58 4.42
N PHE A 137 6.71 22.46 4.97
CA PHE A 137 5.73 22.48 6.06
C PHE A 137 6.29 23.15 7.33
N LYS A 138 7.54 22.86 7.70
CA LYS A 138 8.21 23.52 8.84
C LYS A 138 8.31 25.03 8.65
N LYS A 139 8.70 25.49 7.45
CA LYS A 139 8.80 26.92 7.13
C LYS A 139 7.46 27.62 7.27
N LYS A 140 6.40 27.03 6.69
CA LYS A 140 5.04 27.60 6.77
C LYS A 140 4.49 27.66 8.19
N ILE A 141 4.76 26.67 9.03
CA ILE A 141 4.36 26.69 10.44
C ILE A 141 5.05 27.85 11.18
N VAL A 142 6.37 28.05 10.97
CA VAL A 142 7.12 29.14 11.63
C VAL A 142 6.66 30.53 11.16
N GLU A 143 6.29 30.70 9.88
CA GLU A 143 5.78 31.94 9.33
C GLU A 143 4.35 32.28 9.80
N SER A 144 3.61 31.34 10.38
CA SER A 144 2.21 31.51 10.82
C SER A 144 2.07 31.84 12.31
N PHE A 145 3.16 31.90 13.05
CA PHE A 145 3.27 32.35 14.46
C PHE A 145 4.10 33.63 14.59
#